data_a148c16899ccd5d6aae1d0af87d3d991
#
_entry.id   a148c16899ccd5d6aae1d0af87d3d991
#
_cell.length_a   1.000
_cell.length_b   1.000
_cell.length_c   1.000
_cell.angle_alpha   90.00
_cell.angle_beta   90.00
_cell.angle_gamma   90.00
#
_symmetry.space_group_name_H-M   'P 1'
#
loop_
_entity.id
_entity.type
_entity.pdbx_description
1 polymer ?
#
loop_
_entity_poly.entity_id
_entity_poly.type
_entity_poly.pdbx_seq_one_letter_code
_entity_poly.pdbx_strand_id
1 'polypeptide(L)'
;MTRSVAHMMATGSLGAVFLVVTMDHADGQTRTTARPTLGRIERLDPRLDSIVAPDAKMEIIGNGFDWTEGPLWVKADGGQLLFSDIPPNRILSWQQGRGTQIYLEQSGYLGPIPRPNNIAPDEPGSNALALDPQGRLVLCQHGNRQVARMDAPLSKPKAKYIPIADRYEGKRLNSPNDLVYSKDGSLYFTDPPYGLTRKMEDPDKQLDFQGVYRVGKDGQVALLTKELSRPNGIAFSPDQKTLYVANSDAARAIWMAYDVKPDGTIANGRVFFDATSWVGPEKKGLPDGMKVDTQGHLFATGPGGVHVFDKDAKHLGTFVTGEATSNCAFGEDGSTLFITADMYVLRLRLKVKGTGF
;
A
#
# COMPACT_ATOMS: atom_id res chain seq x y z
N MET A 1 -28.55 -70.54 -0.73
CA MET A 1 -30.03 -70.56 -0.78
C MET A 1 -30.47 -69.44 -1.68
N THR A 2 -30.95 -69.83 -2.77
CA THR A 2 -31.66 -69.26 -3.88
C THR A 2 -32.84 -68.32 -3.54
N ARG A 3 -33.01 -67.27 -4.35
CA ARG A 3 -34.22 -66.81 -5.06
C ARG A 3 -33.97 -65.39 -5.57
N SER A 4 -33.74 -65.13 -6.79
CA SER A 4 -34.43 -64.99 -8.06
C SER A 4 -35.88 -64.49 -7.99
N VAL A 5 -36.20 -63.56 -8.89
CA VAL A 5 -37.46 -63.12 -9.54
C VAL A 5 -37.54 -61.56 -9.55
N ALA A 6 -37.98 -60.89 -10.58
CA ALA A 6 -38.29 -61.08 -12.01
C ALA A 6 -38.51 -59.68 -12.61
N HIS A 7 -38.39 -59.57 -13.89
CA HIS A 7 -38.70 -58.43 -14.78
C HIS A 7 -40.15 -57.95 -14.68
N MET A 8 -40.30 -56.59 -14.82
CA MET A 8 -41.53 -56.10 -15.45
C MET A 8 -41.20 -54.84 -16.27
N MET A 9 -41.31 -55.00 -17.58
CA MET A 9 -41.30 -53.86 -18.52
C MET A 9 -42.65 -53.16 -18.48
N ALA A 10 -42.63 -51.85 -18.49
CA ALA A 10 -43.77 -51.02 -18.84
C ALA A 10 -43.34 -49.98 -19.86
N THR A 11 -43.85 -50.14 -21.07
CA THR A 11 -43.81 -49.19 -22.16
C THR A 11 -44.77 -48.03 -21.91
N GLY A 12 -44.28 -46.79 -21.99
CA GLY A 12 -45.10 -45.58 -21.87
C GLY A 12 -44.55 -44.46 -22.74
N SER A 13 -45.33 -44.05 -23.69
CA SER A 13 -45.16 -43.16 -24.83
C SER A 13 -44.46 -41.82 -24.53
N LEU A 14 -43.57 -41.43 -25.47
CA LEU A 14 -43.00 -40.07 -25.57
C LEU A 14 -44.09 -39.05 -25.91
N GLY A 15 -44.37 -38.17 -25.02
CA GLY A 15 -45.02 -36.88 -25.29
C GLY A 15 -43.96 -35.79 -25.35
N ALA A 16 -43.63 -35.32 -26.54
CA ALA A 16 -42.76 -34.18 -26.75
C ALA A 16 -43.52 -32.90 -26.37
N VAL A 17 -43.17 -32.30 -25.24
CA VAL A 17 -43.62 -30.95 -24.90
C VAL A 17 -42.65 -29.95 -25.52
N PHE A 18 -43.08 -29.27 -26.58
CA PHE A 18 -42.40 -28.14 -27.14
C PHE A 18 -42.57 -26.95 -26.17
N LEU A 19 -41.51 -26.60 -25.44
CA LEU A 19 -41.41 -25.34 -24.69
C LEU A 19 -41.11 -24.22 -25.69
N VAL A 20 -42.10 -23.43 -26.06
CA VAL A 20 -41.89 -22.20 -26.80
C VAL A 20 -41.31 -21.19 -25.86
N VAL A 21 -39.99 -20.96 -25.91
CA VAL A 21 -39.32 -19.84 -25.23
C VAL A 21 -39.55 -18.62 -26.07
N THR A 22 -40.49 -17.79 -25.66
CA THR A 22 -40.58 -16.39 -26.13
C THR A 22 -39.39 -15.63 -25.59
N MET A 23 -38.45 -15.27 -26.45
CA MET A 23 -37.39 -14.32 -26.11
C MET A 23 -38.04 -12.94 -25.97
N ASP A 24 -38.28 -12.53 -24.74
CA ASP A 24 -38.48 -11.11 -24.41
C ASP A 24 -37.14 -10.40 -24.66
N HIS A 25 -37.15 -9.48 -25.62
CA HIS A 25 -36.08 -8.50 -25.81
C HIS A 25 -36.15 -7.52 -24.63
N ALA A 26 -35.50 -7.87 -23.52
CA ALA A 26 -35.27 -6.92 -22.42
C ALA A 26 -34.11 -6.01 -22.82
N ASP A 27 -34.41 -4.71 -22.92
CA ASP A 27 -33.47 -3.62 -23.10
C ASP A 27 -32.20 -3.82 -22.25
N GLY A 28 -31.04 -3.88 -22.92
CA GLY A 28 -29.72 -4.07 -22.31
C GLY A 28 -29.22 -2.86 -21.51
N GLN A 29 -29.95 -2.43 -20.51
CA GLN A 29 -29.39 -1.60 -19.44
C GLN A 29 -28.61 -2.52 -18.51
N THR A 30 -27.29 -2.56 -18.68
CA THR A 30 -26.37 -3.06 -17.66
C THR A 30 -26.59 -2.22 -16.40
N ARG A 31 -27.39 -2.74 -15.45
CA ARG A 31 -27.43 -2.21 -14.11
C ARG A 31 -26.04 -2.36 -13.52
N THR A 32 -25.24 -1.31 -13.56
CA THR A 32 -24.05 -1.19 -12.74
C THR A 32 -24.51 -1.17 -11.28
N THR A 33 -24.50 -2.33 -10.64
CA THR A 33 -24.73 -2.40 -9.18
C THR A 33 -23.66 -1.55 -8.53
N ALA A 34 -24.08 -0.55 -7.73
CA ALA A 34 -23.17 0.28 -6.97
C ALA A 34 -22.24 -0.62 -6.13
N ARG A 35 -20.94 -0.36 -6.13
CA ARG A 35 -19.98 -1.11 -5.32
C ARG A 35 -20.29 -0.92 -3.84
N PRO A 36 -20.02 -1.94 -2.99
CA PRO A 36 -20.09 -1.76 -1.56
C PRO A 36 -19.07 -0.68 -1.12
N THR A 37 -19.40 0.04 -0.08
CA THR A 37 -18.59 1.15 0.44
C THR A 37 -18.19 0.88 1.88
N LEU A 38 -17.07 1.47 2.32
CA LEU A 38 -16.57 1.36 3.68
C LEU A 38 -16.34 2.75 4.27
N GLY A 39 -16.70 2.93 5.52
CA GLY A 39 -16.37 4.12 6.29
C GLY A 39 -17.16 5.39 5.89
N ARG A 40 -16.59 6.54 6.21
CA ARG A 40 -17.19 7.86 5.97
C ARG A 40 -16.10 8.92 5.75
N ILE A 41 -16.50 10.09 5.21
CA ILE A 41 -15.64 11.26 5.07
C ILE A 41 -16.02 12.26 6.16
N GLU A 42 -15.10 12.49 7.10
CA GLU A 42 -15.22 13.50 8.14
C GLU A 42 -14.64 14.83 7.66
N ARG A 43 -15.47 15.88 7.70
CA ARG A 43 -15.11 17.22 7.21
C ARG A 43 -14.90 18.15 8.37
N LEU A 44 -13.70 18.69 8.51
CA LEU A 44 -13.32 19.60 9.61
C LEU A 44 -13.10 21.03 9.13
N ASP A 45 -12.86 21.21 7.82
CA ASP A 45 -12.64 22.48 7.18
C ASP A 45 -13.36 22.48 5.80
N PRO A 46 -14.06 23.58 5.42
CA PRO A 46 -14.78 23.66 4.14
C PRO A 46 -13.86 23.54 2.91
N ARG A 47 -12.56 23.77 3.04
CA ARG A 47 -11.58 23.56 1.96
C ARG A 47 -11.49 22.10 1.51
N LEU A 48 -11.91 21.13 2.34
CA LEU A 48 -11.97 19.74 1.94
C LEU A 48 -12.93 19.53 0.75
N ASP A 49 -13.94 20.40 0.58
CA ASP A 49 -14.89 20.31 -0.54
C ASP A 49 -14.25 20.60 -1.91
N SER A 50 -13.10 21.29 -1.93
CA SER A 50 -12.29 21.46 -3.15
C SER A 50 -11.45 20.21 -3.48
N ILE A 51 -11.26 19.29 -2.52
CA ILE A 51 -10.45 18.09 -2.64
C ILE A 51 -11.32 16.87 -2.95
N VAL A 52 -12.46 16.71 -2.27
CA VAL A 52 -13.35 15.57 -2.41
C VAL A 52 -14.82 16.03 -2.48
N ALA A 53 -15.62 15.43 -3.37
CA ALA A 53 -17.04 15.79 -3.51
C ALA A 53 -17.83 15.48 -2.21
N PRO A 54 -18.89 16.27 -1.91
CA PRO A 54 -19.68 16.06 -0.69
C PRO A 54 -20.32 14.66 -0.58
N ASP A 55 -20.69 14.06 -1.70
CA ASP A 55 -21.32 12.76 -1.84
C ASP A 55 -20.35 11.61 -2.14
N ALA A 56 -19.04 11.90 -2.21
CA ALA A 56 -18.02 10.91 -2.49
C ALA A 56 -18.02 9.79 -1.44
N LYS A 57 -17.74 8.58 -1.90
CA LYS A 57 -17.72 7.36 -1.07
C LYS A 57 -16.46 6.56 -1.34
N MET A 58 -15.93 5.93 -0.32
CA MET A 58 -14.84 4.97 -0.44
C MET A 58 -15.41 3.62 -0.90
N GLU A 59 -15.21 3.27 -2.16
CA GLU A 59 -15.67 2.01 -2.74
C GLU A 59 -14.71 0.87 -2.37
N ILE A 60 -15.23 -0.27 -1.95
CA ILE A 60 -14.45 -1.48 -1.76
C ILE A 60 -14.18 -2.07 -3.15
N ILE A 61 -12.89 -2.20 -3.52
CA ILE A 61 -12.46 -2.83 -4.77
C ILE A 61 -11.81 -4.19 -4.57
N GLY A 62 -11.43 -4.51 -3.34
CA GLY A 62 -10.92 -5.81 -2.91
C GLY A 62 -11.03 -5.98 -1.41
N ASN A 63 -11.19 -7.22 -0.95
CA ASN A 63 -11.25 -7.57 0.46
C ASN A 63 -10.83 -9.03 0.70
N GLY A 64 -10.64 -9.41 1.97
CA GLY A 64 -10.27 -10.77 2.35
C GLY A 64 -8.78 -11.04 2.24
N PHE A 65 -7.97 -9.98 2.33
CA PHE A 65 -6.51 -10.05 2.44
C PHE A 65 -6.10 -10.18 3.91
N ASP A 66 -4.82 -10.47 4.17
CA ASP A 66 -4.33 -10.58 5.54
C ASP A 66 -3.85 -9.22 6.07
N TRP A 67 -3.00 -8.51 5.31
CA TRP A 67 -2.56 -7.13 5.59
C TRP A 67 -2.09 -6.45 4.32
N THR A 68 -2.92 -5.52 3.83
CA THR A 68 -2.66 -4.81 2.57
C THR A 68 -1.75 -3.62 2.77
N GLU A 69 -0.77 -3.43 1.87
CA GLU A 69 0.24 -2.37 1.91
C GLU A 69 0.75 -1.97 0.54
N GLY A 70 1.57 -0.92 0.52
CA GLY A 70 2.37 -0.49 -0.62
C GLY A 70 1.61 -0.30 -1.92
N PRO A 71 0.46 0.36 -1.96
CA PRO A 71 -0.29 0.51 -3.20
C PRO A 71 0.49 1.35 -4.21
N LEU A 72 0.52 0.86 -5.45
CA LEU A 72 1.23 1.47 -6.57
C LEU A 72 0.38 1.38 -7.84
N TRP A 73 0.09 2.52 -8.47
CA TRP A 73 -0.55 2.54 -9.78
C TRP A 73 0.46 2.38 -10.91
N VAL A 74 0.27 1.38 -11.75
CA VAL A 74 1.07 1.13 -12.96
C VAL A 74 0.23 1.47 -14.18
N LYS A 75 0.67 2.47 -14.99
CA LYS A 75 -0.07 2.96 -16.16
C LYS A 75 -0.07 1.98 -17.36
N ALA A 76 0.89 1.05 -17.40
CA ALA A 76 1.01 0.07 -18.48
C ALA A 76 -0.24 -0.83 -18.59
N ASP A 77 -0.48 -1.38 -19.78
CA ASP A 77 -1.54 -2.37 -20.07
C ASP A 77 -2.96 -1.94 -19.64
N GLY A 78 -3.26 -0.66 -19.82
CA GLY A 78 -4.58 -0.09 -19.50
C GLY A 78 -4.74 0.33 -18.03
N GLY A 79 -3.67 0.27 -17.26
CA GLY A 79 -3.62 0.67 -15.86
C GLY A 79 -4.02 -0.44 -14.90
N GLN A 80 -3.23 -0.61 -13.85
CA GLN A 80 -3.50 -1.54 -12.76
C GLN A 80 -2.96 -1.01 -11.44
N LEU A 81 -3.64 -1.33 -10.35
CA LEU A 81 -3.13 -1.15 -9.00
C LEU A 81 -2.35 -2.40 -8.61
N LEU A 82 -1.09 -2.24 -8.22
CA LEU A 82 -0.36 -3.26 -7.48
C LEU A 82 -0.42 -2.92 -5.99
N PHE A 83 -0.46 -3.94 -5.14
CA PHE A 83 -0.37 -3.78 -3.69
C PHE A 83 0.18 -5.05 -3.04
N SER A 84 0.89 -4.88 -1.96
CA SER A 84 1.42 -5.99 -1.15
C SER A 84 0.33 -6.55 -0.24
N ASP A 85 0.33 -7.88 -0.09
CA ASP A 85 -0.35 -8.61 0.98
C ASP A 85 0.79 -9.30 1.77
N ILE A 86 1.17 -8.68 2.89
CA ILE A 86 2.48 -8.95 3.51
C ILE A 86 2.58 -10.34 4.11
N PRO A 87 1.62 -10.82 4.96
CA PRO A 87 1.75 -12.12 5.63
C PRO A 87 1.86 -13.30 4.66
N PRO A 88 1.09 -13.39 3.58
CA PRO A 88 1.27 -14.45 2.57
C PRO A 88 2.46 -14.23 1.62
N ASN A 89 3.24 -13.14 1.79
CA ASN A 89 4.45 -12.86 1.00
C ASN A 89 4.18 -12.72 -0.51
N ARG A 90 3.18 -11.93 -0.87
CA ARG A 90 2.75 -11.76 -2.27
C ARG A 90 2.42 -10.30 -2.62
N ILE A 91 2.45 -10.01 -3.91
CA ILE A 91 1.88 -8.81 -4.52
C ILE A 91 0.65 -9.22 -5.30
N LEU A 92 -0.40 -8.43 -5.17
CA LEU A 92 -1.63 -8.57 -5.91
C LEU A 92 -1.76 -7.43 -6.93
N SER A 93 -2.51 -7.67 -8.00
CA SER A 93 -2.91 -6.63 -8.95
C SER A 93 -4.43 -6.55 -8.99
N TRP A 94 -4.94 -5.32 -9.09
CA TRP A 94 -6.34 -5.07 -9.36
C TRP A 94 -6.50 -4.26 -10.64
N GLN A 95 -7.46 -4.64 -11.47
CA GLN A 95 -7.85 -3.89 -12.67
C GLN A 95 -9.37 -3.73 -12.73
N GLN A 96 -9.82 -2.59 -13.22
CA GLN A 96 -11.24 -2.35 -13.49
C GLN A 96 -11.79 -3.41 -14.45
N GLY A 97 -12.86 -4.10 -14.05
CA GLY A 97 -13.51 -5.16 -14.83
C GLY A 97 -12.88 -6.55 -14.72
N ARG A 98 -11.65 -6.67 -14.22
CA ARG A 98 -10.98 -7.98 -14.02
C ARG A 98 -10.89 -8.39 -12.54
N GLY A 99 -11.03 -7.42 -11.61
CA GLY A 99 -10.87 -7.67 -10.18
C GLY A 99 -9.42 -7.90 -9.76
N THR A 100 -9.24 -8.60 -8.63
CA THR A 100 -7.93 -8.85 -8.03
C THR A 100 -7.37 -10.20 -8.44
N GLN A 101 -6.05 -10.24 -8.73
CA GLN A 101 -5.29 -11.44 -9.09
C GLN A 101 -3.92 -11.43 -8.41
N ILE A 102 -3.32 -12.61 -8.21
CA ILE A 102 -1.92 -12.70 -7.78
C ILE A 102 -1.03 -12.19 -8.92
N TYR A 103 -0.21 -11.18 -8.61
CA TYR A 103 0.76 -10.63 -9.54
C TYR A 103 2.14 -11.26 -9.36
N LEU A 104 2.58 -11.46 -8.10
CA LEU A 104 3.89 -11.99 -7.77
C LEU A 104 3.87 -12.67 -6.40
N GLU A 105 4.33 -13.90 -6.32
CA GLU A 105 4.61 -14.60 -5.07
C GLU A 105 6.08 -14.40 -4.66
N GLN A 106 6.41 -14.67 -3.38
CA GLN A 106 7.74 -14.47 -2.81
C GLN A 106 8.23 -13.03 -2.98
N SER A 107 7.37 -12.08 -2.66
CA SER A 107 7.64 -10.66 -2.87
C SER A 107 8.72 -10.09 -1.93
N GLY A 108 8.80 -10.57 -0.69
CA GLY A 108 9.72 -10.05 0.33
C GLY A 108 10.68 -11.06 0.93
N TYR A 109 10.38 -12.35 0.84
CA TYR A 109 11.19 -13.43 1.38
C TYR A 109 11.38 -14.55 0.34
N LEU A 110 12.63 -14.87 0.05
CA LEU A 110 13.03 -15.92 -0.91
C LEU A 110 13.59 -17.19 -0.26
N GLY A 111 13.70 -17.20 1.06
CA GLY A 111 14.30 -18.32 1.79
C GLY A 111 13.39 -19.55 1.89
N PRO A 112 13.83 -20.57 2.62
CA PRO A 112 13.12 -21.84 2.75
C PRO A 112 11.76 -21.70 3.45
N ILE A 113 10.86 -22.65 3.18
CA ILE A 113 9.59 -22.83 3.88
C ILE A 113 9.64 -24.19 4.61
N PRO A 114 9.34 -24.29 5.92
CA PRO A 114 8.93 -23.20 6.81
C PRO A 114 10.01 -22.14 6.98
N ARG A 115 9.57 -20.90 7.22
CA ARG A 115 10.49 -19.77 7.44
C ARG A 115 11.26 -19.93 8.72
N PRO A 116 12.55 -19.51 8.77
CA PRO A 116 13.30 -19.44 10.03
C PRO A 116 12.61 -18.55 11.06
N ASN A 117 12.79 -18.85 12.34
CA ASN A 117 12.16 -18.12 13.45
C ASN A 117 12.58 -16.63 13.55
N ASN A 118 13.63 -16.21 12.84
CA ASN A 118 14.08 -14.83 12.77
C ASN A 118 13.40 -14.00 11.68
N ILE A 119 12.48 -14.58 10.90
CA ILE A 119 11.62 -13.87 9.98
C ILE A 119 10.25 -13.75 10.62
N ALA A 120 9.77 -12.52 10.81
CA ALA A 120 8.45 -12.27 11.40
C ALA A 120 7.38 -13.04 10.61
N PRO A 121 6.56 -13.86 11.27
CA PRO A 121 5.57 -14.68 10.59
C PRO A 121 4.49 -13.85 9.90
N ASP A 122 4.20 -12.67 10.44
CA ASP A 122 3.22 -11.70 9.98
C ASP A 122 3.81 -10.65 8.99
N GLU A 123 5.15 -10.60 8.82
CA GLU A 123 5.83 -9.55 8.07
C GLU A 123 6.91 -10.06 7.08
N PRO A 124 6.72 -11.20 6.37
CA PRO A 124 7.76 -11.72 5.48
C PRO A 124 7.76 -11.06 4.11
N GLY A 125 6.64 -10.49 3.68
CA GLY A 125 6.42 -9.99 2.34
C GLY A 125 7.13 -8.68 2.02
N SER A 126 6.90 -8.18 0.80
CA SER A 126 7.19 -6.79 0.48
C SER A 126 6.21 -5.87 1.23
N ASN A 127 6.68 -4.66 1.59
CA ASN A 127 5.83 -3.57 2.05
C ASN A 127 5.63 -2.59 0.87
N ALA A 128 6.25 -1.43 0.86
CA ALA A 128 6.04 -0.44 -0.19
C ALA A 128 6.57 -0.89 -1.56
N LEU A 129 5.88 -0.41 -2.58
CA LEU A 129 6.20 -0.59 -3.99
C LEU A 129 6.37 0.77 -4.66
N ALA A 130 7.34 0.87 -5.59
CA ALA A 130 7.49 2.03 -6.44
C ALA A 130 7.99 1.62 -7.84
N LEU A 131 7.92 2.53 -8.80
CA LEU A 131 8.65 2.42 -10.05
C LEU A 131 9.91 3.28 -9.95
N ASP A 132 11.05 2.72 -10.38
CA ASP A 132 12.25 3.52 -10.57
C ASP A 132 12.10 4.47 -11.78
N PRO A 133 13.04 5.41 -12.00
CA PRO A 133 12.99 6.33 -13.15
C PRO A 133 12.95 5.64 -14.52
N GLN A 134 13.27 4.34 -14.61
CA GLN A 134 13.19 3.53 -15.83
C GLN A 134 11.90 2.70 -15.90
N GLY A 135 10.95 2.90 -14.97
CA GLY A 135 9.67 2.21 -14.93
C GLY A 135 9.74 0.76 -14.44
N ARG A 136 10.80 0.36 -13.71
CA ARG A 136 10.96 -0.98 -13.17
C ARG A 136 10.47 -1.05 -11.72
N LEU A 137 9.89 -2.19 -11.32
CA LEU A 137 9.36 -2.37 -9.97
C LEU A 137 10.48 -2.45 -8.92
N VAL A 138 10.37 -1.61 -7.91
CA VAL A 138 11.22 -1.58 -6.72
C VAL A 138 10.36 -1.85 -5.49
N LEU A 139 10.88 -2.64 -4.56
CA LEU A 139 10.18 -3.16 -3.40
C LEU A 139 11.01 -2.95 -2.13
N CYS A 140 10.35 -2.58 -1.05
CA CYS A 140 10.85 -2.77 0.30
C CYS A 140 10.55 -4.19 0.74
N GLN A 141 11.59 -5.02 0.94
CA GLN A 141 11.45 -6.44 1.29
C GLN A 141 11.75 -6.67 2.76
N HIS A 142 10.72 -6.93 3.57
CA HIS A 142 10.88 -7.17 4.99
C HIS A 142 11.70 -8.44 5.28
N GLY A 143 11.30 -9.57 4.72
CA GLY A 143 11.94 -10.85 4.98
C GLY A 143 13.39 -10.95 4.47
N ASN A 144 13.71 -10.34 3.34
CA ASN A 144 15.08 -10.26 2.82
C ASN A 144 15.88 -9.07 3.40
N ARG A 145 15.22 -8.15 4.12
CA ARG A 145 15.85 -7.00 4.79
C ARG A 145 16.61 -6.11 3.81
N GLN A 146 15.95 -5.70 2.73
CA GLN A 146 16.56 -4.91 1.65
C GLN A 146 15.53 -4.09 0.89
N VAL A 147 15.99 -3.04 0.22
CA VAL A 147 15.30 -2.45 -0.93
C VAL A 147 15.86 -3.10 -2.18
N ALA A 148 15.00 -3.64 -3.02
CA ALA A 148 15.42 -4.36 -4.20
C ALA A 148 14.58 -4.02 -5.43
N ARG A 149 15.19 -4.17 -6.61
CA ARG A 149 14.51 -4.05 -7.88
C ARG A 149 14.19 -5.44 -8.44
N MET A 150 12.97 -5.64 -8.92
CA MET A 150 12.61 -6.85 -9.65
C MET A 150 13.40 -6.93 -10.96
N ASP A 151 14.08 -8.07 -11.19
CA ASP A 151 14.84 -8.37 -12.41
C ASP A 151 13.97 -9.11 -13.43
N ALA A 152 12.84 -8.48 -13.76
CA ALA A 152 11.90 -8.94 -14.76
C ALA A 152 11.02 -7.78 -15.25
N PRO A 153 10.45 -7.83 -16.46
CA PRO A 153 9.51 -6.83 -16.93
C PRO A 153 8.18 -6.91 -16.16
N LEU A 154 7.49 -5.77 -16.01
CA LEU A 154 6.21 -5.68 -15.30
C LEU A 154 5.14 -6.62 -15.87
N SER A 155 5.14 -6.85 -17.19
CA SER A 155 4.20 -7.74 -17.88
C SER A 155 4.45 -9.25 -17.66
N LYS A 156 5.62 -9.62 -17.12
CA LYS A 156 6.01 -11.00 -16.81
C LYS A 156 6.81 -11.03 -15.52
N PRO A 157 6.17 -10.73 -14.36
CA PRO A 157 6.86 -10.62 -13.08
C PRO A 157 7.52 -11.93 -12.69
N LYS A 158 8.65 -11.84 -12.00
CA LYS A 158 9.39 -12.98 -11.44
C LYS A 158 9.99 -12.61 -10.10
N ALA A 159 9.99 -13.55 -9.16
CA ALA A 159 10.65 -13.41 -7.86
C ALA A 159 12.18 -13.51 -8.00
N LYS A 160 12.75 -12.61 -8.80
CA LYS A 160 14.18 -12.43 -9.01
C LYS A 160 14.49 -10.96 -8.77
N TYR A 161 15.44 -10.68 -7.90
CA TYR A 161 15.69 -9.33 -7.41
C TYR A 161 17.17 -8.95 -7.48
N ILE A 162 17.40 -7.68 -7.72
CA ILE A 162 18.73 -7.04 -7.65
C ILE A 162 18.66 -6.10 -6.45
N PRO A 163 19.47 -6.33 -5.40
CA PRO A 163 19.54 -5.42 -4.26
C PRO A 163 19.96 -4.01 -4.69
N ILE A 164 19.27 -3.01 -4.16
CA ILE A 164 19.62 -1.58 -4.25
C ILE A 164 20.29 -1.15 -2.96
N ALA A 165 19.74 -1.56 -1.81
CA ALA A 165 20.30 -1.34 -0.48
C ALA A 165 19.92 -2.50 0.43
N ASP A 166 20.92 -3.18 1.02
CA ASP A 166 20.74 -4.24 2.01
C ASP A 166 21.55 -3.99 3.28
N ARG A 167 22.49 -3.03 3.23
CA ARG A 167 23.42 -2.70 4.31
C ARG A 167 23.66 -1.20 4.43
N TYR A 168 23.98 -0.80 5.63
CA TYR A 168 24.57 0.50 5.96
C TYR A 168 25.81 0.29 6.85
N GLU A 169 26.97 0.84 6.44
CA GLU A 169 28.27 0.66 7.14
C GLU A 169 28.59 -0.82 7.45
N GLY A 170 28.35 -1.71 6.50
CA GLY A 170 28.60 -3.14 6.60
C GLY A 170 27.55 -3.94 7.41
N LYS A 171 26.68 -3.29 8.17
CA LYS A 171 25.60 -3.91 8.93
C LYS A 171 24.34 -4.06 8.07
N ARG A 172 23.61 -5.17 8.24
CA ARG A 172 22.33 -5.38 7.55
C ARG A 172 21.29 -4.35 8.02
N LEU A 173 20.51 -3.87 7.06
CA LEU A 173 19.32 -3.06 7.34
C LEU A 173 18.33 -3.82 8.25
N ASN A 174 17.44 -3.11 8.94
CA ASN A 174 16.44 -3.73 9.81
C ASN A 174 15.36 -4.45 8.97
N SER A 175 14.46 -3.72 8.36
CA SER A 175 13.51 -4.19 7.36
C SER A 175 12.90 -2.99 6.63
N PRO A 176 13.47 -2.56 5.49
CA PRO A 176 12.98 -1.41 4.76
C PRO A 176 11.47 -1.45 4.52
N ASN A 177 10.79 -0.32 4.80
CA ASN A 177 9.34 -0.26 4.87
C ASN A 177 8.70 0.58 3.74
N ASP A 178 8.96 1.89 3.69
CA ASP A 178 8.41 2.75 2.62
C ASP A 178 9.54 3.46 1.85
N LEU A 179 9.22 3.87 0.62
CA LEU A 179 10.22 4.44 -0.28
C LEU A 179 9.63 5.46 -1.25
N VAL A 180 10.45 6.42 -1.64
CA VAL A 180 10.11 7.44 -2.65
C VAL A 180 11.33 7.82 -3.47
N TYR A 181 11.16 8.02 -4.77
CA TYR A 181 12.17 8.57 -5.65
C TYR A 181 12.08 10.09 -5.74
N SER A 182 13.21 10.78 -5.64
CA SER A 182 13.31 12.19 -5.99
C SER A 182 13.39 12.39 -7.50
N LYS A 183 13.13 13.62 -7.96
CA LYS A 183 13.21 13.97 -9.40
C LYS A 183 14.60 13.77 -9.99
N ASP A 184 15.63 13.84 -9.17
CA ASP A 184 17.01 13.57 -9.61
C ASP A 184 17.31 12.08 -9.74
N GLY A 185 16.39 11.19 -9.34
CA GLY A 185 16.52 9.73 -9.41
C GLY A 185 17.16 9.10 -8.17
N SER A 186 17.46 9.87 -7.11
CA SER A 186 17.87 9.30 -5.82
C SER A 186 16.69 8.64 -5.13
N LEU A 187 16.94 7.54 -4.45
CA LEU A 187 15.95 6.80 -3.67
C LEU A 187 16.04 7.18 -2.20
N TYR A 188 14.88 7.43 -1.57
CA TYR A 188 14.77 7.64 -0.13
C TYR A 188 13.90 6.54 0.46
N PHE A 189 14.29 6.00 1.62
CA PHE A 189 13.55 4.91 2.25
C PHE A 189 13.67 4.93 3.78
N THR A 190 12.73 4.28 4.44
CA THR A 190 12.66 4.10 5.89
C THR A 190 13.00 2.66 6.27
N ASP A 191 13.60 2.45 7.46
CA ASP A 191 14.10 1.14 7.89
C ASP A 191 13.73 0.80 9.35
N PRO A 192 12.41 0.64 9.65
CA PRO A 192 11.95 0.13 10.94
C PRO A 192 12.17 -1.39 11.01
N PRO A 193 12.03 -2.04 12.20
CA PRO A 193 12.36 -3.44 12.36
C PRO A 193 11.17 -4.41 12.23
N TYR A 194 10.11 -4.07 11.43
CA TYR A 194 8.88 -4.87 11.40
C TYR A 194 9.05 -6.28 10.87
N GLY A 195 9.96 -6.49 9.91
CA GLY A 195 10.29 -7.80 9.36
C GLY A 195 11.11 -8.71 10.29
N LEU A 196 11.54 -8.21 11.45
CA LEU A 196 12.22 -8.98 12.47
C LEU A 196 11.22 -9.51 13.51
N THR A 197 11.35 -10.77 13.92
CA THR A 197 10.38 -11.47 14.79
C THR A 197 10.20 -10.78 16.14
N ARG A 198 11.29 -10.29 16.75
CA ARG A 198 11.27 -9.60 18.04
C ARG A 198 11.39 -8.09 17.91
N LYS A 199 11.19 -7.58 16.70
CA LYS A 199 11.20 -6.16 16.37
C LYS A 199 12.45 -5.45 16.92
N MET A 200 12.28 -4.54 17.89
CA MET A 200 13.38 -3.75 18.49
C MET A 200 14.41 -4.57 19.25
N GLU A 201 13.98 -5.65 19.91
CA GLU A 201 14.81 -6.54 20.72
C GLU A 201 15.26 -7.79 19.97
N ASP A 202 15.14 -7.78 18.63
CA ASP A 202 15.53 -8.92 17.83
C ASP A 202 17.06 -9.13 17.86
N PRO A 203 17.56 -10.33 18.20
CA PRO A 203 19.00 -10.60 18.28
C PRO A 203 19.72 -10.48 16.93
N ASP A 204 18.99 -10.63 15.82
CA ASP A 204 19.54 -10.47 14.46
C ASP A 204 19.56 -9.01 13.98
N LYS A 205 19.05 -8.07 14.78
CA LYS A 205 19.10 -6.64 14.52
C LYS A 205 20.53 -6.13 14.69
N GLN A 206 21.17 -5.75 13.58
CA GLN A 206 22.58 -5.33 13.55
C GLN A 206 22.77 -3.83 13.79
N LEU A 207 21.81 -3.01 13.35
CA LEU A 207 21.79 -1.57 13.60
C LEU A 207 21.10 -1.30 14.94
N ASP A 208 21.68 -0.46 15.78
CA ASP A 208 21.15 -0.08 17.10
C ASP A 208 20.08 1.03 17.04
N PHE A 209 19.73 1.47 15.81
CA PHE A 209 18.74 2.50 15.53
C PHE A 209 17.84 2.10 14.33
N GLN A 210 16.85 2.92 14.06
CA GLN A 210 16.00 2.89 12.88
C GLN A 210 16.30 4.13 12.05
N GLY A 211 16.63 3.94 10.77
CA GLY A 211 17.10 5.01 9.93
C GLY A 211 16.10 5.47 8.87
N VAL A 212 16.25 6.71 8.44
CA VAL A 212 15.79 7.21 7.15
C VAL A 212 17.03 7.37 6.29
N TYR A 213 17.00 6.81 5.10
CA TYR A 213 18.19 6.73 4.23
C TYR A 213 17.94 7.31 2.86
N ARG A 214 19.05 7.66 2.18
CA ARG A 214 19.09 8.01 0.76
C ARG A 214 20.10 7.10 0.05
N VAL A 215 19.71 6.60 -1.11
CA VAL A 215 20.63 5.97 -2.06
C VAL A 215 20.85 6.95 -3.19
N GLY A 216 22.09 7.40 -3.35
CA GLY A 216 22.48 8.30 -4.43
C GLY A 216 22.54 7.60 -5.78
N LYS A 217 22.69 8.35 -6.87
CA LYS A 217 22.91 7.80 -8.23
C LYS A 217 24.17 6.94 -8.36
N ASP A 218 25.13 7.16 -7.48
CA ASP A 218 26.35 6.38 -7.34
C ASP A 218 26.16 5.06 -6.59
N GLY A 219 24.93 4.78 -6.13
CA GLY A 219 24.59 3.60 -5.35
C GLY A 219 25.00 3.68 -3.87
N GLN A 220 25.57 4.82 -3.41
CA GLN A 220 25.96 4.96 -2.01
C GLN A 220 24.75 5.17 -1.12
N VAL A 221 24.69 4.42 -0.01
CA VAL A 221 23.65 4.53 1.03
C VAL A 221 24.11 5.52 2.08
N ALA A 222 23.38 6.59 2.26
CA ALA A 222 23.63 7.61 3.27
C ALA A 222 22.50 7.65 4.30
N LEU A 223 22.85 7.68 5.59
CA LEU A 223 21.90 7.91 6.67
C LEU A 223 21.52 9.40 6.71
N LEU A 224 20.23 9.70 6.67
CA LEU A 224 19.71 11.06 6.75
C LEU A 224 19.36 11.46 8.18
N THR A 225 18.65 10.57 8.89
CA THR A 225 18.32 10.75 10.31
C THR A 225 18.05 9.41 10.99
N LYS A 226 18.25 9.35 12.31
CA LYS A 226 17.93 8.21 13.18
C LYS A 226 17.13 8.62 14.42
N GLU A 227 16.50 9.79 14.38
CA GLU A 227 15.77 10.34 15.53
C GLU A 227 14.37 9.74 15.75
N LEU A 228 13.86 9.00 14.76
CA LEU A 228 12.54 8.36 14.80
C LEU A 228 12.66 6.93 15.31
N SER A 229 11.81 6.59 16.27
CA SER A 229 11.77 5.25 16.85
C SER A 229 11.20 4.20 15.87
N ARG A 230 10.28 4.60 15.00
CA ARG A 230 9.64 3.75 13.99
C ARG A 230 9.33 4.52 12.72
N PRO A 231 10.37 4.98 11.97
CA PRO A 231 10.13 5.67 10.71
C PRO A 231 9.36 4.76 9.76
N ASN A 232 8.30 5.29 9.12
CA ASN A 232 7.41 4.52 8.29
C ASN A 232 7.17 5.27 6.96
N GLY A 233 5.98 5.74 6.66
CA GLY A 233 5.66 6.42 5.42
C GLY A 233 6.60 7.58 5.10
N ILE A 234 6.90 7.78 3.82
CA ILE A 234 7.81 8.80 3.33
C ILE A 234 7.30 9.43 2.03
N ALA A 235 7.29 10.76 1.95
CA ALA A 235 6.84 11.49 0.75
C ALA A 235 7.52 12.85 0.62
N PHE A 236 7.67 13.33 -0.63
CA PHE A 236 8.11 14.69 -0.90
C PHE A 236 6.94 15.65 -1.12
N SER A 237 7.14 16.93 -0.77
CA SER A 237 6.33 18.03 -1.29
C SER A 237 6.44 18.12 -2.83
N PRO A 238 5.49 18.76 -3.55
CA PRO A 238 5.52 18.83 -5.01
C PRO A 238 6.78 19.49 -5.59
N ASP A 239 7.35 20.46 -4.88
CA ASP A 239 8.60 21.13 -5.23
C ASP A 239 9.86 20.39 -4.75
N GLN A 240 9.66 19.31 -3.97
CA GLN A 240 10.70 18.48 -3.35
C GLN A 240 11.64 19.22 -2.38
N LYS A 241 11.20 20.35 -1.85
CA LYS A 241 11.94 21.07 -0.81
C LYS A 241 11.66 20.58 0.60
N THR A 242 10.59 19.79 0.77
CA THR A 242 10.23 19.18 2.06
C THR A 242 10.12 17.67 1.89
N LEU A 243 10.73 16.93 2.81
CA LEU A 243 10.55 15.50 2.99
C LEU A 243 9.69 15.26 4.22
N TYR A 244 8.54 14.60 4.05
CA TYR A 244 7.69 14.15 5.14
C TYR A 244 8.04 12.72 5.52
N VAL A 245 8.08 12.44 6.83
CA VAL A 245 8.30 11.08 7.36
C VAL A 245 7.35 10.82 8.52
N ALA A 246 6.61 9.72 8.48
CA ALA A 246 5.78 9.25 9.57
C ALA A 246 6.60 8.53 10.64
N ASN A 247 6.20 8.67 11.91
CA ASN A 247 6.68 7.85 13.01
C ASN A 247 5.54 7.00 13.58
N SER A 248 5.57 5.70 13.31
CA SER A 248 4.53 4.72 13.68
C SER A 248 4.73 4.21 15.11
N ASP A 249 4.85 5.12 16.06
CA ASP A 249 5.03 4.83 17.47
C ASP A 249 3.86 5.39 18.28
N ALA A 250 3.15 4.54 19.01
CA ALA A 250 1.99 4.95 19.80
C ALA A 250 2.31 6.02 20.87
N ALA A 251 3.53 6.02 21.40
CA ALA A 251 4.00 7.01 22.38
C ALA A 251 4.39 8.35 21.73
N ARG A 252 4.62 8.36 20.42
CA ARG A 252 4.99 9.52 19.63
C ARG A 252 4.48 9.39 18.19
N ALA A 253 3.17 9.37 18.03
CA ALA A 253 2.49 9.21 16.74
C ALA A 253 2.48 10.54 15.96
N ILE A 254 3.54 10.80 15.20
CA ILE A 254 3.78 12.10 14.54
C ILE A 254 4.12 11.95 13.07
N TRP A 255 3.90 13.01 12.31
CA TRP A 255 4.52 13.22 11.01
C TRP A 255 5.57 14.31 11.14
N MET A 256 6.77 14.05 10.66
CA MET A 256 7.88 15.01 10.61
C MET A 256 7.96 15.67 9.24
N ALA A 257 8.46 16.88 9.19
CA ALA A 257 8.86 17.57 7.96
C ALA A 257 10.32 18.01 8.08
N TYR A 258 11.10 17.71 7.04
CA TYR A 258 12.51 18.09 6.93
C TYR A 258 12.72 18.95 5.70
N ASP A 259 13.57 19.94 5.79
CA ASP A 259 14.03 20.70 4.63
C ASP A 259 15.03 19.86 3.83
N VAL A 260 14.82 19.72 2.52
CA VAL A 260 15.70 19.00 1.61
C VAL A 260 16.71 20.00 1.04
N LYS A 261 18.00 19.69 1.22
CA LYS A 261 19.11 20.47 0.69
C LYS A 261 19.41 20.14 -0.77
N PRO A 262 20.13 21.01 -1.50
CA PRO A 262 20.50 20.78 -2.89
C PRO A 262 21.32 19.48 -3.12
N ASP A 263 22.07 19.02 -2.12
CA ASP A 263 22.83 17.76 -2.15
C ASP A 263 21.98 16.51 -1.85
N GLY A 264 20.68 16.70 -1.57
CA GLY A 264 19.73 15.65 -1.22
C GLY A 264 19.79 15.21 0.24
N THR A 265 20.60 15.84 1.08
CA THR A 265 20.54 15.66 2.53
C THR A 265 19.36 16.44 3.12
N ILE A 266 19.04 16.18 4.39
CA ILE A 266 17.92 16.84 5.08
C ILE A 266 18.41 17.67 6.25
N ALA A 267 17.63 18.66 6.65
CA ALA A 267 17.89 19.55 7.79
C ALA A 267 16.58 20.05 8.42
N ASN A 268 16.71 20.79 9.52
CA ASN A 268 15.63 21.53 10.17
C ASN A 268 14.38 20.65 10.40
N GLY A 269 14.59 19.43 10.94
CA GLY A 269 13.50 18.53 11.29
C GLY A 269 12.54 19.20 12.27
N ARG A 270 11.23 19.15 11.94
CA ARG A 270 10.16 19.69 12.79
C ARG A 270 8.96 18.76 12.77
N VAL A 271 8.22 18.72 13.87
CA VAL A 271 6.93 18.03 13.88
C VAL A 271 5.99 18.79 12.95
N PHE A 272 5.53 18.09 11.89
CA PHE A 272 4.51 18.61 10.99
C PHE A 272 3.14 18.53 11.67
N PHE A 273 2.80 17.36 12.22
CA PHE A 273 1.59 17.18 13.00
C PHE A 273 1.79 16.09 14.06
N ASP A 274 1.21 16.31 15.26
CA ASP A 274 1.23 15.37 16.38
C ASP A 274 -0.17 14.77 16.57
N ALA A 275 -0.30 13.48 16.27
CA ALA A 275 -1.51 12.68 16.43
C ALA A 275 -1.45 11.76 17.66
N THR A 276 -0.49 11.93 18.56
CA THR A 276 -0.32 11.03 19.73
C THR A 276 -1.59 10.98 20.58
N SER A 277 -2.29 12.10 20.73
CA SER A 277 -3.58 12.14 21.47
C SER A 277 -4.74 11.45 20.74
N TRP A 278 -4.58 11.09 19.46
CA TRP A 278 -5.60 10.38 18.70
C TRP A 278 -5.48 8.86 18.81
N VAL A 279 -4.34 8.36 19.29
CA VAL A 279 -4.08 6.93 19.43
C VAL A 279 -4.98 6.32 20.48
N GLY A 280 -5.76 5.31 20.09
CA GLY A 280 -6.67 4.61 20.99
C GLY A 280 -7.51 3.55 20.28
N PRO A 281 -8.24 2.74 21.02
CA PRO A 281 -9.00 1.60 20.47
C PRO A 281 -10.08 2.01 19.46
N GLU A 282 -10.63 3.22 19.58
CA GLU A 282 -11.66 3.75 18.69
C GLU A 282 -11.12 4.23 17.34
N LYS A 283 -9.79 4.50 17.27
CA LYS A 283 -9.11 4.98 16.07
C LYS A 283 -7.94 4.05 15.77
N LYS A 284 -8.24 2.92 15.11
CA LYS A 284 -7.21 1.95 14.71
C LYS A 284 -6.14 2.58 13.84
N GLY A 285 -4.91 2.06 13.92
CA GLY A 285 -3.77 2.49 13.12
C GLY A 285 -2.86 3.50 13.83
N LEU A 286 -1.72 3.75 13.23
CA LEU A 286 -0.69 4.71 13.63
C LEU A 286 -0.25 5.47 12.38
N PRO A 287 0.52 6.59 12.50
CA PRO A 287 1.09 7.26 11.32
C PRO A 287 1.86 6.27 10.44
N ASP A 288 1.42 6.14 9.18
CA ASP A 288 1.90 5.13 8.26
C ASP A 288 2.10 5.73 6.86
N GLY A 289 1.80 5.04 5.78
CA GLY A 289 2.02 5.51 4.43
C GLY A 289 1.35 6.84 4.09
N MET A 290 1.91 7.59 3.14
CA MET A 290 1.39 8.90 2.77
C MET A 290 1.68 9.25 1.31
N LYS A 291 0.87 10.15 0.74
CA LYS A 291 1.08 10.74 -0.58
C LYS A 291 0.73 12.23 -0.57
N VAL A 292 1.27 12.95 -1.55
CA VAL A 292 1.05 14.40 -1.70
C VAL A 292 0.41 14.67 -3.07
N ASP A 293 -0.56 15.59 -3.11
CA ASP A 293 -1.14 16.05 -4.36
C ASP A 293 -0.33 17.21 -4.98
N THR A 294 -0.70 17.61 -6.19
CA THR A 294 -0.01 18.68 -6.92
C THR A 294 -0.17 20.07 -6.28
N GLN A 295 -1.11 20.23 -5.35
CA GLN A 295 -1.36 21.48 -4.61
C GLN A 295 -0.65 21.50 -3.24
N GLY A 296 -0.02 20.38 -2.85
CA GLY A 296 0.73 20.27 -1.58
C GLY A 296 -0.11 19.75 -0.42
N HIS A 297 -1.33 19.26 -0.65
CA HIS A 297 -2.05 18.57 0.41
C HIS A 297 -1.41 17.23 0.70
N LEU A 298 -1.21 16.94 1.99
CA LEU A 298 -0.69 15.66 2.46
C LEU A 298 -1.86 14.74 2.82
N PHE A 299 -1.93 13.58 2.16
CA PHE A 299 -2.82 12.47 2.47
C PHE A 299 -2.02 11.45 3.28
N ALA A 300 -2.20 11.46 4.60
CA ALA A 300 -1.39 10.69 5.53
C ALA A 300 -2.26 9.69 6.29
N THR A 301 -1.93 8.40 6.19
CA THR A 301 -2.63 7.38 6.97
C THR A 301 -2.20 7.45 8.43
N GLY A 302 -3.14 7.16 9.33
CA GLY A 302 -2.89 7.27 10.77
C GLY A 302 -4.10 6.84 11.60
N PRO A 303 -4.15 7.20 12.89
CA PRO A 303 -5.23 6.79 13.76
C PRO A 303 -6.62 7.15 13.23
N GLY A 304 -7.37 6.14 12.76
CA GLY A 304 -8.75 6.27 12.28
C GLY A 304 -8.93 6.37 10.76
N GLY A 305 -7.87 6.53 9.94
CA GLY A 305 -8.02 6.60 8.49
C GLY A 305 -6.96 7.40 7.77
N VAL A 306 -7.31 8.01 6.63
CA VAL A 306 -6.45 8.93 5.86
C VAL A 306 -6.75 10.36 6.26
N HIS A 307 -5.81 11.04 6.88
CA HIS A 307 -5.91 12.45 7.25
C HIS A 307 -5.47 13.33 6.08
N VAL A 308 -6.23 14.37 5.81
CA VAL A 308 -5.90 15.35 4.77
C VAL A 308 -5.45 16.65 5.44
N PHE A 309 -4.20 17.02 5.20
CA PHE A 309 -3.62 18.27 5.69
C PHE A 309 -3.29 19.21 4.54
N ASP A 310 -3.37 20.51 4.78
CA ASP A 310 -2.72 21.49 3.91
C ASP A 310 -1.22 21.59 4.19
N LYS A 311 -0.49 22.36 3.36
CA LYS A 311 0.97 22.57 3.50
C LYS A 311 1.39 23.19 4.83
N ASP A 312 0.47 23.85 5.54
CA ASP A 312 0.70 24.51 6.81
C ASP A 312 0.24 23.66 8.02
N ALA A 313 0.06 22.33 7.78
CA ALA A 313 -0.37 21.34 8.76
C ALA A 313 -1.80 21.54 9.31
N LYS A 314 -2.63 22.33 8.63
CA LYS A 314 -4.04 22.44 9.00
C LYS A 314 -4.75 21.16 8.61
N HIS A 315 -5.34 20.45 9.57
CA HIS A 315 -6.16 19.25 9.35
C HIS A 315 -7.50 19.66 8.72
N LEU A 316 -7.73 19.24 7.48
CA LEU A 316 -8.93 19.56 6.70
C LEU A 316 -10.06 18.54 6.90
N GLY A 317 -9.71 17.31 7.19
CA GLY A 317 -10.65 16.22 7.44
C GLY A 317 -9.99 14.84 7.34
N THR A 318 -10.81 13.80 7.53
CA THR A 318 -10.34 12.40 7.56
C THR A 318 -11.25 11.51 6.71
N PHE A 319 -10.66 10.68 5.88
CA PHE A 319 -11.34 9.54 5.26
C PHE A 319 -11.30 8.38 6.25
N VAL A 320 -12.34 8.29 7.07
CA VAL A 320 -12.43 7.32 8.18
C VAL A 320 -12.79 5.96 7.61
N THR A 321 -11.87 5.02 7.62
CA THR A 321 -12.06 3.66 7.09
C THR A 321 -12.76 2.73 8.09
N GLY A 322 -12.56 2.95 9.40
CA GLY A 322 -12.96 2.04 10.48
C GLY A 322 -11.95 0.91 10.72
N GLU A 323 -10.92 0.80 9.88
CA GLU A 323 -9.85 -0.17 9.98
C GLU A 323 -8.49 0.50 10.16
N ALA A 324 -7.48 -0.27 10.56
CA ALA A 324 -6.09 0.20 10.54
C ALA A 324 -5.69 0.49 9.09
N THR A 325 -5.44 1.77 8.80
CA THR A 325 -5.17 2.22 7.44
C THR A 325 -3.67 2.37 7.26
N SER A 326 -3.12 1.54 6.40
CA SER A 326 -1.69 1.38 6.22
C SER A 326 -1.09 2.38 5.23
N ASN A 327 -1.67 2.50 4.02
CA ASN A 327 -1.07 3.34 2.98
C ASN A 327 -2.12 3.86 1.98
N CYS A 328 -1.69 4.72 1.06
CA CYS A 328 -2.51 5.18 -0.04
C CYS A 328 -1.67 5.45 -1.29
N ALA A 329 -2.31 5.51 -2.46
CA ALA A 329 -1.66 5.87 -3.71
C ALA A 329 -2.65 6.57 -4.64
N PHE A 330 -2.17 7.57 -5.36
CA PHE A 330 -2.92 8.11 -6.50
C PHE A 330 -2.83 7.17 -7.69
N GLY A 331 -3.89 7.12 -8.49
CA GLY A 331 -3.92 6.27 -9.68
C GLY A 331 -4.90 6.74 -10.73
N GLU A 332 -5.09 5.91 -11.76
CA GLU A 332 -5.90 6.19 -12.94
C GLU A 332 -5.40 7.46 -13.66
N ASP A 333 -6.20 8.52 -13.73
CA ASP A 333 -5.82 9.81 -14.28
C ASP A 333 -5.15 10.76 -13.26
N GLY A 334 -4.80 10.21 -12.10
CA GLY A 334 -4.19 10.92 -10.96
C GLY A 334 -5.20 11.46 -9.95
N SER A 335 -6.51 11.43 -10.22
CA SER A 335 -7.54 11.93 -9.31
C SER A 335 -8.33 10.82 -8.59
N THR A 336 -7.80 9.61 -8.59
CA THR A 336 -8.30 8.51 -7.77
C THR A 336 -7.30 8.20 -6.67
N LEU A 337 -7.75 8.17 -5.44
CA LEU A 337 -6.98 7.69 -4.30
C LEU A 337 -7.35 6.23 -4.03
N PHE A 338 -6.38 5.35 -4.12
CA PHE A 338 -6.45 3.97 -3.63
C PHE A 338 -5.94 3.95 -2.19
N ILE A 339 -6.62 3.21 -1.32
CA ILE A 339 -6.30 3.15 0.10
C ILE A 339 -6.22 1.68 0.50
N THR A 340 -5.14 1.30 1.17
CA THR A 340 -4.98 -0.01 1.82
C THR A 340 -5.37 0.14 3.30
N ALA A 341 -6.26 -0.75 3.78
CA ALA A 341 -6.82 -0.66 5.12
C ALA A 341 -7.13 -2.08 5.65
N ASP A 342 -6.17 -2.65 6.40
CA ASP A 342 -6.24 -4.01 6.93
C ASP A 342 -6.51 -5.00 5.79
N MET A 343 -7.64 -5.69 5.82
CA MET A 343 -8.04 -6.66 4.80
C MET A 343 -8.69 -6.05 3.55
N TYR A 344 -8.78 -4.72 3.46
CA TYR A 344 -9.49 -4.02 2.38
C TYR A 344 -8.56 -3.22 1.48
N VAL A 345 -8.95 -3.12 0.21
CA VAL A 345 -8.45 -2.11 -0.73
C VAL A 345 -9.63 -1.27 -1.19
N LEU A 346 -9.51 0.05 -1.02
CA LEU A 346 -10.56 1.01 -1.30
C LEU A 346 -10.17 1.93 -2.44
N ARG A 347 -11.18 2.52 -3.08
CA ARG A 347 -11.04 3.54 -4.12
C ARG A 347 -11.91 4.74 -3.78
N LEU A 348 -11.32 5.94 -3.86
CA LEU A 348 -12.02 7.21 -3.64
C LEU A 348 -11.70 8.18 -4.77
N ARG A 349 -12.73 8.71 -5.44
CA ARG A 349 -12.56 9.75 -6.45
C ARG A 349 -12.36 11.11 -5.80
N LEU A 350 -11.31 11.81 -6.20
CA LEU A 350 -10.95 13.14 -5.74
C LEU A 350 -11.12 14.20 -6.86
N LYS A 351 -11.09 15.46 -6.49
CA LYS A 351 -11.08 16.64 -7.39
C LYS A 351 -9.67 17.15 -7.67
N VAL A 352 -8.68 16.65 -6.95
CA VAL A 352 -7.25 16.98 -7.04
C VAL A 352 -6.48 15.83 -7.66
N LYS A 353 -5.25 16.08 -8.09
CA LYS A 353 -4.36 15.05 -8.67
C LYS A 353 -3.12 14.86 -7.84
N GLY A 354 -2.71 13.62 -7.69
CA GLY A 354 -1.44 13.27 -7.07
C GLY A 354 -0.23 13.78 -7.85
N THR A 355 0.89 13.93 -7.17
CA THR A 355 2.17 14.22 -7.83
C THR A 355 2.58 13.04 -8.71
N GLY A 356 3.12 13.33 -9.92
CA GLY A 356 3.55 12.30 -10.87
C GLY A 356 2.53 11.88 -11.93
N PHE A 357 1.37 12.59 -12.03
CA PHE A 357 0.32 12.33 -13.00
C PHE A 357 0.14 13.45 -14.02
#